data_532a3919efd28a88eb60b466b2e0a9c6
#
_entry.id   532a3919efd28a88eb60b466b2e0a9c6
#
_cell.length_a   1.000
_cell.length_b   1.000
_cell.length_c   1.000
_cell.angle_alpha   90.00
_cell.angle_beta   90.00
_cell.angle_gamma   90.00
#
_symmetry.space_group_name_H-M   'P 1'
#
loop_
_entity.id
_entity.type
_entity.pdbx_description
1 polymer ?
#
loop_
_entity_poly.entity_id
_entity_poly.type
_entity_poly.pdbx_seq_one_letter_code
_entity_poly.pdbx_strand_id
1 'polypeptide(L)'
;MSDALIPGHRHECVFVPGMQHTAAAIGNAGVQAVSTPALIALLEETAGSGVQAFNAPGWGTVGTRVNVEHLRPAWPGIEVHCEAVLASFSGRTLCFAVQASQQGRVVMSGHHERVRVELSRFQPPVPEDRAAVPLEFFFDFHSPWCYLAMPRLREIAAAHGRTIRWRPIHLANLIERIDGRRPLDASAAFVSWFKQDMQDWARLRRLSLQYHPDFPLRPSRALRCSLYAIEQGRGAEFIFQVMQAYWSQNQNISDLDVLGDLAEAVGLDRQASVQSTRDERFKRALATNTEEAIQRGVFGAPTVIAQGKLFWGNDRLEMLESFLATMP
;
A
#
# COMPACT_ATOMS: atom_id res chain seq x y z
N MET A 1 3.19 -7.19 -31.68
CA MET A 1 3.37 -5.90 -32.38
C MET A 1 2.55 -4.89 -31.60
N SER A 2 3.18 -3.94 -30.94
CA SER A 2 2.42 -2.89 -30.24
C SER A 2 1.90 -1.95 -31.32
N ASP A 3 0.59 -1.92 -31.53
CA ASP A 3 -0.03 -0.95 -32.41
C ASP A 3 0.36 0.45 -31.91
N ALA A 4 0.97 1.24 -32.81
CA ALA A 4 1.35 2.61 -32.46
C ALA A 4 0.06 3.45 -32.36
N LEU A 5 -0.03 4.29 -31.34
CA LEU A 5 -1.11 5.27 -31.22
C LEU A 5 -1.03 6.27 -32.38
N ILE A 6 -2.07 6.36 -33.20
CA ILE A 6 -2.13 7.23 -34.39
C ILE A 6 -3.35 8.16 -34.30
N PRO A 7 -3.31 9.34 -34.93
CA PRO A 7 -4.50 10.17 -35.10
C PRO A 7 -5.64 9.39 -35.75
N GLY A 8 -6.86 9.62 -35.28
CA GLY A 8 -8.04 8.84 -35.66
C GLY A 8 -8.34 7.67 -34.72
N HIS A 9 -7.43 7.34 -33.78
CA HIS A 9 -7.75 6.33 -32.74
C HIS A 9 -8.97 6.76 -31.95
N ARG A 10 -9.98 5.88 -31.92
CA ARG A 10 -11.28 6.12 -31.30
C ARG A 10 -11.47 5.20 -30.11
N HIS A 11 -11.98 5.73 -29.03
CA HIS A 11 -12.39 4.98 -27.86
C HIS A 11 -13.78 5.42 -27.40
N GLU A 12 -14.57 4.46 -26.97
CA GLU A 12 -15.95 4.67 -26.54
C GLU A 12 -16.17 4.02 -25.18
N CYS A 13 -16.93 4.71 -24.32
CA CYS A 13 -17.39 4.19 -23.04
C CYS A 13 -18.88 4.51 -22.87
N VAL A 14 -19.56 3.65 -22.12
CA VAL A 14 -20.97 3.87 -21.77
C VAL A 14 -21.05 3.96 -20.25
N PHE A 15 -21.70 5.02 -19.76
CA PHE A 15 -21.86 5.28 -18.33
C PHE A 15 -23.34 5.48 -18.00
N VAL A 16 -23.73 5.10 -16.78
CA VAL A 16 -25.07 5.40 -16.24
C VAL A 16 -24.92 6.36 -15.07
N PRO A 17 -25.03 7.68 -15.29
CA PRO A 17 -24.94 8.67 -14.20
C PRO A 17 -26.03 8.44 -13.14
N GLY A 18 -25.68 8.42 -11.87
CA GLY A 18 -26.66 8.38 -10.77
C GLY A 18 -27.02 9.78 -10.25
N MET A 19 -27.87 9.86 -9.22
CA MET A 19 -28.30 11.11 -8.60
C MET A 19 -27.16 11.96 -8.04
N GLN A 20 -26.06 11.34 -7.61
CA GLN A 20 -24.85 12.03 -7.14
C GLN A 20 -24.13 12.83 -8.23
N HIS A 21 -24.44 12.59 -9.50
CA HIS A 21 -23.87 13.30 -10.65
C HIS A 21 -24.72 14.48 -11.12
N THR A 22 -25.85 14.74 -10.46
CA THR A 22 -26.76 15.84 -10.85
C THR A 22 -26.20 17.21 -10.46
N ALA A 23 -26.68 18.24 -11.12
CA ALA A 23 -26.36 19.63 -10.77
C ALA A 23 -26.89 20.01 -9.36
N ALA A 24 -28.00 19.42 -8.93
CA ALA A 24 -28.50 19.56 -7.57
C ALA A 24 -27.53 19.02 -6.51
N ALA A 25 -26.85 17.90 -6.78
CA ALA A 25 -25.89 17.30 -5.87
C ALA A 25 -24.63 18.17 -5.64
N ILE A 26 -24.33 19.08 -6.56
CA ILE A 26 -23.18 20.00 -6.48
C ILE A 26 -23.57 21.45 -6.18
N GLY A 27 -24.78 21.68 -5.64
CA GLY A 27 -25.24 23.00 -5.13
C GLY A 27 -26.22 23.76 -6.00
N ASN A 28 -26.59 23.28 -7.19
CA ASN A 28 -27.62 23.92 -8.03
C ASN A 28 -29.02 23.37 -7.68
N ALA A 29 -29.56 23.82 -6.57
CA ALA A 29 -30.83 23.32 -6.04
C ALA A 29 -31.94 23.27 -7.10
N GLY A 30 -32.65 22.12 -7.18
CA GLY A 30 -33.79 21.94 -8.10
C GLY A 30 -33.40 21.44 -9.51
N VAL A 31 -32.12 21.46 -9.91
CA VAL A 31 -31.67 20.98 -11.23
C VAL A 31 -31.28 19.53 -11.19
N GLN A 32 -32.17 18.64 -11.66
CA GLN A 32 -31.96 17.19 -11.62
C GLN A 32 -31.18 16.64 -12.85
N ALA A 33 -30.79 17.47 -13.79
CA ALA A 33 -29.96 17.07 -14.91
C ALA A 33 -28.52 16.74 -14.43
N VAL A 34 -27.83 15.89 -15.18
CA VAL A 34 -26.40 15.57 -14.95
C VAL A 34 -25.58 16.86 -15.06
N SER A 35 -24.71 17.10 -14.11
CA SER A 35 -23.91 18.31 -14.03
C SER A 35 -22.83 18.39 -15.12
N THR A 36 -22.48 19.62 -15.52
CA THR A 36 -21.36 19.86 -16.46
C THR A 36 -20.05 19.22 -15.98
N PRO A 37 -19.62 19.37 -14.70
CA PRO A 37 -18.42 18.68 -14.21
C PRO A 37 -18.51 17.16 -14.31
N ALA A 38 -19.68 16.56 -14.06
CA ALA A 38 -19.84 15.11 -14.18
C ALA A 38 -19.68 14.64 -15.63
N LEU A 39 -20.27 15.33 -16.60
CA LEU A 39 -20.06 15.00 -18.02
C LEU A 39 -18.62 15.19 -18.46
N ILE A 40 -17.93 16.22 -17.98
CA ILE A 40 -16.50 16.43 -18.24
C ILE A 40 -15.69 15.26 -17.70
N ALA A 41 -15.96 14.80 -16.46
CA ALA A 41 -15.26 13.66 -15.87
C ALA A 41 -15.43 12.38 -16.70
N LEU A 42 -16.64 12.11 -17.22
CA LEU A 42 -16.89 10.96 -18.09
C LEU A 42 -16.09 11.02 -19.40
N LEU A 43 -16.00 12.21 -20.01
CA LEU A 43 -15.22 12.42 -21.22
C LEU A 43 -13.71 12.30 -20.96
N GLU A 44 -13.25 12.79 -19.82
CA GLU A 44 -11.86 12.67 -19.40
C GLU A 44 -11.45 11.22 -19.14
N GLU A 45 -12.33 10.45 -18.47
CA GLU A 45 -12.14 9.01 -18.25
C GLU A 45 -12.09 8.26 -19.57
N THR A 46 -12.99 8.56 -20.52
CA THR A 46 -13.02 7.95 -21.86
C THR A 46 -11.72 8.21 -22.61
N ALA A 47 -11.25 9.44 -22.64
CA ALA A 47 -9.98 9.78 -23.32
C ALA A 47 -8.76 9.13 -22.63
N GLY A 48 -8.77 9.04 -21.31
CA GLY A 48 -7.70 8.43 -20.52
C GLY A 48 -7.58 6.91 -20.74
N SER A 49 -8.70 6.19 -20.64
CA SER A 49 -8.77 4.75 -20.83
C SER A 49 -8.41 4.35 -22.28
N GLY A 50 -8.82 5.14 -23.27
CA GLY A 50 -8.52 4.90 -24.66
C GLY A 50 -7.04 4.89 -25.03
N VAL A 51 -6.18 5.49 -24.20
CA VAL A 51 -4.73 5.53 -24.46
C VAL A 51 -3.90 4.73 -23.45
N GLN A 52 -4.53 4.12 -22.47
CA GLN A 52 -3.83 3.42 -21.39
C GLN A 52 -2.92 2.30 -21.90
N ALA A 53 -3.37 1.51 -22.87
CA ALA A 53 -2.61 0.41 -23.48
C ALA A 53 -1.38 0.87 -24.30
N PHE A 54 -1.32 2.14 -24.67
CA PHE A 54 -0.21 2.74 -25.44
C PHE A 54 0.81 3.45 -24.59
N ASN A 55 0.65 3.45 -23.27
CA ASN A 55 1.63 4.02 -22.37
C ASN A 55 2.75 3.01 -22.06
N ALA A 56 3.99 3.46 -22.06
CA ALA A 56 5.10 2.65 -21.58
C ALA A 56 4.93 2.31 -20.08
N PRO A 57 5.51 1.21 -19.57
CA PRO A 57 5.52 0.91 -18.13
C PRO A 57 6.04 2.11 -17.33
N GLY A 58 5.31 2.48 -16.26
CA GLY A 58 5.64 3.65 -15.43
C GLY A 58 5.18 5.01 -15.99
N TRP A 59 4.49 5.03 -17.13
CA TRP A 59 3.92 6.22 -17.73
C TRP A 59 2.39 6.21 -17.68
N GLY A 60 1.80 7.41 -17.59
CA GLY A 60 0.36 7.63 -17.66
C GLY A 60 0.04 8.89 -18.41
N THR A 61 -1.25 9.28 -18.42
CA THR A 61 -1.66 10.57 -18.97
C THR A 61 -2.53 11.31 -17.97
N VAL A 62 -2.41 12.65 -17.93
CA VAL A 62 -3.25 13.54 -17.13
C VAL A 62 -3.92 14.58 -18.04
N GLY A 63 -5.16 14.95 -17.72
CA GLY A 63 -5.85 16.05 -18.38
C GLY A 63 -5.19 17.39 -18.07
N THR A 64 -5.03 18.25 -19.06
CA THR A 64 -4.40 19.58 -18.92
C THR A 64 -5.29 20.72 -19.41
N ARG A 65 -6.20 20.42 -20.30
CA ARG A 65 -7.16 21.40 -20.82
C ARG A 65 -8.44 20.73 -21.26
N VAL A 66 -9.59 21.33 -20.90
CA VAL A 66 -10.90 20.92 -21.37
C VAL A 66 -11.59 22.16 -21.95
N ASN A 67 -12.03 22.05 -23.19
CA ASN A 67 -12.81 23.08 -23.89
C ASN A 67 -14.03 22.41 -24.52
N VAL A 68 -15.13 22.40 -23.80
CA VAL A 68 -16.37 21.70 -24.19
C VAL A 68 -17.59 22.62 -24.01
N GLU A 69 -18.60 22.36 -24.80
CA GLU A 69 -19.90 22.98 -24.70
C GLU A 69 -20.96 21.99 -24.23
N HIS A 70 -21.69 22.34 -23.16
CA HIS A 70 -22.83 21.58 -22.66
C HIS A 70 -24.08 22.04 -23.42
N LEU A 71 -24.48 21.24 -24.40
CA LEU A 71 -25.47 21.63 -25.40
C LEU A 71 -26.91 21.31 -24.99
N ARG A 72 -27.10 20.25 -24.19
CA ARG A 72 -28.42 19.74 -23.78
C ARG A 72 -28.36 19.07 -22.43
N PRO A 73 -29.45 19.06 -21.64
CA PRO A 73 -29.48 18.30 -20.40
C PRO A 73 -29.38 16.80 -20.68
N ALA A 74 -28.60 16.09 -19.83
CA ALA A 74 -28.59 14.66 -19.69
C ALA A 74 -29.26 14.26 -18.38
N TRP A 75 -29.85 13.07 -18.32
CA TRP A 75 -30.64 12.63 -17.18
C TRP A 75 -29.97 11.46 -16.45
N PRO A 76 -30.00 11.44 -15.11
CA PRO A 76 -29.51 10.32 -14.35
C PRO A 76 -30.35 9.06 -14.62
N GLY A 77 -29.73 7.87 -14.46
CA GLY A 77 -30.39 6.58 -14.70
C GLY A 77 -30.50 6.18 -16.17
N ILE A 78 -30.08 7.04 -17.10
CA ILE A 78 -30.08 6.77 -18.55
C ILE A 78 -28.64 6.73 -19.05
N GLU A 79 -28.32 5.79 -19.91
CA GLU A 79 -26.98 5.63 -20.49
C GLU A 79 -26.51 6.89 -21.21
N VAL A 80 -25.27 7.29 -20.92
CA VAL A 80 -24.53 8.32 -21.64
C VAL A 80 -23.39 7.64 -22.39
N HIS A 81 -23.40 7.77 -23.70
CA HIS A 81 -22.36 7.26 -24.60
C HIS A 81 -21.31 8.34 -24.78
N CYS A 82 -20.10 8.07 -24.34
CA CYS A 82 -18.95 8.97 -24.44
C CYS A 82 -17.96 8.44 -25.48
N GLU A 83 -17.47 9.35 -26.31
CA GLU A 83 -16.50 9.08 -27.37
C GLU A 83 -15.32 10.03 -27.24
N ALA A 84 -14.11 9.52 -27.45
CA ALA A 84 -12.90 10.28 -27.59
C ALA A 84 -12.12 9.82 -28.84
N VAL A 85 -11.87 10.76 -29.76
CA VAL A 85 -11.10 10.54 -31.00
C VAL A 85 -9.80 11.33 -30.89
N LEU A 86 -8.65 10.65 -30.97
CA LEU A 86 -7.36 11.32 -31.00
C LEU A 86 -7.24 12.14 -32.28
N ALA A 87 -7.32 13.45 -32.18
CA ALA A 87 -7.22 14.37 -33.31
C ALA A 87 -5.76 14.62 -33.73
N SER A 88 -4.87 14.79 -32.76
CA SER A 88 -3.44 15.01 -32.99
C SER A 88 -2.62 14.74 -31.75
N PHE A 89 -1.30 14.59 -31.94
CA PHE A 89 -0.36 14.60 -30.81
C PHE A 89 0.92 15.34 -31.21
N SER A 90 1.54 16.00 -30.23
CA SER A 90 2.82 16.70 -30.42
C SER A 90 3.68 16.52 -29.16
N GLY A 91 4.82 15.85 -29.31
CA GLY A 91 5.66 15.48 -28.19
C GLY A 91 4.91 14.61 -27.19
N ARG A 92 4.65 15.14 -25.99
CA ARG A 92 3.90 14.43 -24.91
C ARG A 92 2.42 14.81 -24.85
N THR A 93 1.97 15.79 -25.62
CA THR A 93 0.58 16.29 -25.59
C THR A 93 -0.28 15.52 -26.58
N LEU A 94 -1.43 15.06 -26.13
CA LEU A 94 -2.44 14.35 -26.89
C LEU A 94 -3.71 15.22 -26.92
N CYS A 95 -4.20 15.52 -28.13
CA CYS A 95 -5.41 16.33 -28.33
C CYS A 95 -6.54 15.44 -28.85
N PHE A 96 -7.68 15.44 -28.15
CA PHE A 96 -8.85 14.66 -28.49
C PHE A 96 -10.02 15.55 -28.90
N ALA A 97 -10.77 15.13 -29.90
CA ALA A 97 -12.17 15.51 -30.04
C ALA A 97 -13.00 14.61 -29.15
N VAL A 98 -13.87 15.18 -28.30
CA VAL A 98 -14.67 14.44 -27.33
C VAL A 98 -16.16 14.76 -27.47
N GLN A 99 -17.00 13.75 -27.28
CA GLN A 99 -18.45 13.88 -27.37
C GLN A 99 -19.15 12.97 -26.37
N ALA A 100 -20.17 13.50 -25.71
CA ALA A 100 -21.13 12.73 -24.93
C ALA A 100 -22.51 12.83 -25.57
N SER A 101 -23.21 11.71 -25.66
CA SER A 101 -24.56 11.64 -26.19
C SER A 101 -25.46 10.80 -25.28
N GLN A 102 -26.76 11.15 -25.25
CA GLN A 102 -27.78 10.41 -24.54
C GLN A 102 -28.99 10.24 -25.45
N GLN A 103 -29.50 9.01 -25.57
CA GLN A 103 -30.62 8.66 -26.46
C GLN A 103 -30.42 9.18 -27.90
N GLY A 104 -29.21 9.05 -28.43
CA GLY A 104 -28.84 9.47 -29.80
C GLY A 104 -28.71 11.00 -29.99
N ARG A 105 -28.81 11.80 -28.92
CA ARG A 105 -28.67 13.26 -28.99
C ARG A 105 -27.37 13.68 -28.29
N VAL A 106 -26.56 14.50 -28.97
CA VAL A 106 -25.35 15.08 -28.38
C VAL A 106 -25.72 16.01 -27.22
N VAL A 107 -25.16 15.72 -26.04
CA VAL A 107 -25.38 16.52 -24.82
C VAL A 107 -24.18 17.41 -24.49
N MET A 108 -22.96 16.95 -24.85
CA MET A 108 -21.73 17.73 -24.67
C MET A 108 -20.74 17.36 -25.79
N SER A 109 -19.99 18.35 -26.29
CA SER A 109 -18.93 18.11 -27.26
C SER A 109 -17.83 19.17 -27.18
N GLY A 110 -16.65 18.86 -27.67
CA GLY A 110 -15.52 19.78 -27.74
C GLY A 110 -14.18 19.09 -27.81
N HIS A 111 -13.18 19.66 -27.14
CA HIS A 111 -11.80 19.19 -27.19
C HIS A 111 -11.26 18.98 -25.78
N HIS A 112 -10.39 17.95 -25.66
CA HIS A 112 -9.69 17.63 -24.43
C HIS A 112 -8.20 17.39 -24.72
N GLU A 113 -7.33 18.04 -23.96
CA GLU A 113 -5.87 17.82 -24.05
C GLU A 113 -5.40 17.00 -22.85
N ARG A 114 -4.57 16.02 -23.13
CA ARG A 114 -3.89 15.21 -22.11
C ARG A 114 -2.38 15.24 -22.36
N VAL A 115 -1.60 15.12 -21.28
CA VAL A 115 -0.13 15.05 -21.36
C VAL A 115 0.35 13.74 -20.80
N ARG A 116 1.27 13.09 -21.52
CA ARG A 116 1.99 11.91 -21.00
C ARG A 116 2.95 12.33 -19.90
N VAL A 117 2.86 11.63 -18.78
CA VAL A 117 3.63 11.92 -17.57
C VAL A 117 4.28 10.64 -17.03
N GLU A 118 5.44 10.81 -16.45
CA GLU A 118 6.10 9.75 -15.69
C GLU A 118 5.44 9.69 -14.30
N LEU A 119 4.80 8.57 -13.97
CA LEU A 119 3.99 8.42 -12.76
C LEU A 119 4.80 8.61 -11.46
N SER A 120 6.08 8.28 -11.49
CA SER A 120 6.99 8.52 -10.36
C SER A 120 7.09 10.00 -9.96
N ARG A 121 6.86 10.93 -10.90
CA ARG A 121 6.88 12.38 -10.67
C ARG A 121 5.55 12.95 -10.20
N PHE A 122 4.48 12.15 -10.25
CA PHE A 122 3.11 12.53 -9.83
C PHE A 122 2.76 11.97 -8.45
N GLN A 123 3.76 11.65 -7.66
CA GLN A 123 3.53 11.42 -6.24
C GLN A 123 3.31 12.78 -5.55
N PRO A 124 2.34 12.89 -4.63
CA PRO A 124 2.17 14.13 -3.88
C PRO A 124 3.51 14.50 -3.25
N PRO A 125 3.90 15.78 -3.28
CA PRO A 125 5.09 16.20 -2.55
C PRO A 125 4.87 15.79 -1.09
N VAL A 126 5.76 14.93 -0.58
CA VAL A 126 5.79 14.61 0.85
C VAL A 126 6.13 15.94 1.53
N PRO A 127 5.24 16.54 2.33
CA PRO A 127 5.57 17.73 3.08
C PRO A 127 6.84 17.42 3.88
N GLU A 128 7.85 18.25 3.80
CA GLU A 128 9.14 18.02 4.49
C GLU A 128 8.96 17.72 5.98
N ASP A 129 7.97 18.34 6.63
CA ASP A 129 7.60 18.06 8.02
C ASP A 129 6.91 16.70 8.24
N ARG A 130 6.25 16.12 7.22
CA ARG A 130 5.61 14.79 7.35
C ARG A 130 6.60 13.64 7.13
N ALA A 131 7.63 13.83 6.33
CA ALA A 131 8.70 12.85 6.13
C ALA A 131 9.59 12.71 7.38
N ALA A 132 9.58 13.71 8.28
CA ALA A 132 10.51 13.81 9.39
C ALA A 132 10.26 12.81 10.53
N VAL A 133 9.03 12.27 10.69
CA VAL A 133 8.74 11.34 11.80
C VAL A 133 8.38 9.97 11.27
N PRO A 134 9.30 8.99 11.35
CA PRO A 134 9.05 7.63 10.88
C PRO A 134 7.98 6.92 11.72
N LEU A 135 7.30 5.96 11.11
CA LEU A 135 6.51 4.95 11.82
C LEU A 135 7.49 3.93 12.43
N GLU A 136 7.58 3.87 13.74
CA GLU A 136 8.43 2.89 14.38
C GLU A 136 7.68 1.57 14.53
N PHE A 137 8.14 0.53 13.84
CA PHE A 137 7.52 -0.79 13.85
C PHE A 137 8.32 -1.76 14.69
N PHE A 138 7.78 -2.10 15.86
CA PHE A 138 8.34 -3.08 16.78
C PHE A 138 7.84 -4.47 16.42
N PHE A 139 8.74 -5.38 16.11
CA PHE A 139 8.41 -6.71 15.60
C PHE A 139 9.33 -7.80 16.13
N ASP A 140 8.82 -9.03 16.12
CA ASP A 140 9.60 -10.27 16.28
C ASP A 140 9.15 -11.26 15.21
N PHE A 141 10.08 -12.03 14.64
CA PHE A 141 9.77 -13.08 13.69
C PHE A 141 8.88 -14.18 14.28
N HIS A 142 8.87 -14.33 15.59
CA HIS A 142 8.03 -15.27 16.33
C HIS A 142 6.54 -14.91 16.34
N SER A 143 6.19 -13.68 15.94
CA SER A 143 4.81 -13.23 15.88
C SER A 143 4.23 -13.34 14.47
N PRO A 144 3.25 -14.24 14.22
CA PRO A 144 2.56 -14.31 12.94
C PRO A 144 1.81 -13.02 12.63
N TRP A 145 1.36 -12.30 13.66
CA TRP A 145 0.71 -11.01 13.51
C TRP A 145 1.62 -9.94 12.93
N CYS A 146 2.94 -10.03 13.17
CA CYS A 146 3.91 -9.16 12.51
C CYS A 146 3.97 -9.43 11.00
N TYR A 147 3.96 -10.71 10.60
CA TYR A 147 3.92 -11.09 9.20
C TYR A 147 2.64 -10.57 8.51
N LEU A 148 1.48 -10.76 9.14
CA LEU A 148 0.18 -10.33 8.61
C LEU A 148 0.04 -8.79 8.53
N ALA A 149 0.69 -8.06 9.44
CA ALA A 149 0.64 -6.60 9.48
C ALA A 149 1.49 -5.92 8.40
N MET A 150 2.62 -6.52 8.00
CA MET A 150 3.64 -5.86 7.19
C MET A 150 3.14 -5.33 5.83
N PRO A 151 2.39 -6.07 5.01
CA PRO A 151 1.92 -5.54 3.72
C PRO A 151 1.09 -4.28 3.90
N ARG A 152 0.11 -4.32 4.82
CA ARG A 152 -0.77 -3.18 5.08
C ARG A 152 -0.04 -1.99 5.67
N LEU A 153 0.89 -2.22 6.58
CA LEU A 153 1.72 -1.14 7.14
C LEU A 153 2.55 -0.44 6.06
N ARG A 154 3.09 -1.19 5.09
CA ARG A 154 3.83 -0.60 3.96
C ARG A 154 2.93 0.24 3.06
N GLU A 155 1.71 -0.23 2.78
CA GLU A 155 0.70 0.54 2.03
C GLU A 155 0.36 1.85 2.75
N ILE A 156 0.07 1.81 4.04
CA ILE A 156 -0.23 2.98 4.86
C ILE A 156 0.95 3.95 4.87
N ALA A 157 2.16 3.45 5.11
CA ALA A 157 3.36 4.29 5.12
C ALA A 157 3.55 5.00 3.77
N ALA A 158 3.41 4.28 2.65
CA ALA A 158 3.51 4.85 1.31
C ALA A 158 2.40 5.89 1.03
N ALA A 159 1.15 5.58 1.38
CA ALA A 159 0.00 6.47 1.16
C ALA A 159 0.13 7.80 1.93
N HIS A 160 0.79 7.78 3.09
CA HIS A 160 0.99 8.96 3.93
C HIS A 160 2.41 9.56 3.83
N GLY A 161 3.22 9.12 2.86
CA GLY A 161 4.59 9.61 2.68
C GLY A 161 5.49 9.40 3.91
N ARG A 162 5.25 8.32 4.67
CA ARG A 162 6.02 7.99 5.88
C ARG A 162 7.05 6.90 5.59
N THR A 163 8.20 7.00 6.24
CA THR A 163 9.17 5.90 6.28
C THR A 163 8.87 4.96 7.46
N ILE A 164 9.29 3.71 7.36
CA ILE A 164 9.16 2.74 8.46
C ILE A 164 10.55 2.56 9.07
N ARG A 165 10.65 2.83 10.38
CA ARG A 165 11.82 2.50 11.18
C ARG A 165 11.61 1.12 11.80
N TRP A 166 12.29 0.13 11.26
CA TRP A 166 12.21 -1.25 11.71
C TRP A 166 12.92 -1.42 13.06
N ARG A 167 12.19 -1.93 14.06
CA ARG A 167 12.65 -2.09 15.43
C ARG A 167 12.50 -3.55 15.86
N PRO A 168 13.45 -4.44 15.49
CA PRO A 168 13.42 -5.81 15.97
C PRO A 168 13.55 -5.84 17.50
N ILE A 169 12.71 -6.64 18.15
CA ILE A 169 12.70 -6.86 19.60
C ILE A 169 12.67 -8.35 19.91
N HIS A 170 13.10 -8.73 21.12
CA HIS A 170 12.95 -10.10 21.59
C HIS A 170 11.64 -10.21 22.38
N LEU A 171 10.55 -10.61 21.67
CA LEU A 171 9.18 -10.59 22.21
C LEU A 171 9.01 -11.45 23.45
N ALA A 172 9.59 -12.65 23.48
CA ALA A 172 9.49 -13.54 24.63
C ALA A 172 10.11 -12.90 25.91
N ASN A 173 11.28 -12.26 25.75
CA ASN A 173 11.95 -11.54 26.85
C ASN A 173 11.15 -10.32 27.29
N LEU A 174 10.58 -9.57 26.34
CA LEU A 174 9.72 -8.43 26.63
C LEU A 174 8.52 -8.87 27.48
N ILE A 175 7.79 -9.90 27.04
CA ILE A 175 6.60 -10.39 27.75
C ILE A 175 6.95 -10.86 29.17
N GLU A 176 8.05 -11.59 29.34
CA GLU A 176 8.51 -12.06 30.63
C GLU A 176 8.82 -10.90 31.59
N ARG A 177 9.50 -9.86 31.10
CA ARG A 177 9.92 -8.71 31.95
C ARG A 177 8.79 -7.80 32.39
N ILE A 178 7.65 -7.82 31.70
CA ILE A 178 6.47 -7.03 32.05
C ILE A 178 5.39 -7.86 32.76
N ASP A 179 5.68 -9.09 33.17
CA ASP A 179 4.70 -10.05 33.71
C ASP A 179 3.50 -10.28 32.78
N GLY A 180 3.75 -10.19 31.47
CA GLY A 180 2.73 -10.37 30.43
C GLY A 180 2.34 -11.83 30.21
N ARG A 181 1.19 -12.05 29.59
CA ARG A 181 0.74 -13.40 29.20
C ARG A 181 0.86 -13.61 27.70
N ARG A 182 1.30 -14.81 27.30
CA ARG A 182 1.31 -15.20 25.89
C ARG A 182 -0.09 -15.64 25.48
N PRO A 183 -0.54 -15.35 24.26
CA PRO A 183 -1.86 -15.82 23.79
C PRO A 183 -2.02 -17.35 23.87
N LEU A 184 -0.94 -18.11 23.64
CA LEU A 184 -0.97 -19.57 23.67
C LEU A 184 -1.07 -20.16 25.11
N ASP A 185 -0.85 -19.37 26.15
CA ASP A 185 -1.01 -19.76 27.55
C ASP A 185 -2.46 -19.53 28.05
N ALA A 186 -3.37 -19.12 27.17
CA ALA A 186 -4.78 -18.88 27.46
C ALA A 186 -5.61 -20.18 27.41
N SER A 187 -6.94 -20.07 27.60
CA SER A 187 -7.83 -21.23 27.54
C SER A 187 -7.82 -21.91 26.15
N ALA A 188 -8.11 -23.21 26.11
CA ALA A 188 -8.17 -23.96 24.85
C ALA A 188 -9.14 -23.35 23.84
N ALA A 189 -10.27 -22.81 24.31
CA ALA A 189 -11.25 -22.11 23.46
C ALA A 189 -10.64 -20.86 22.82
N PHE A 190 -9.91 -20.05 23.59
CA PHE A 190 -9.20 -18.88 23.07
C PHE A 190 -8.11 -19.26 22.06
N VAL A 191 -7.30 -20.27 22.36
CA VAL A 191 -6.25 -20.74 21.46
C VAL A 191 -6.81 -21.24 20.14
N SER A 192 -7.96 -21.96 20.17
CA SER A 192 -8.65 -22.41 18.97
C SER A 192 -9.14 -21.24 18.11
N TRP A 193 -9.85 -20.30 18.74
CA TRP A 193 -10.31 -19.09 18.08
C TRP A 193 -9.13 -18.26 17.52
N PHE A 194 -8.08 -18.07 18.30
CA PHE A 194 -6.90 -17.30 17.92
C PHE A 194 -6.19 -17.86 16.66
N LYS A 195 -6.13 -19.21 16.55
CA LYS A 195 -5.59 -19.86 15.36
C LYS A 195 -6.48 -19.64 14.13
N GLN A 196 -7.79 -19.69 14.31
CA GLN A 196 -8.75 -19.44 13.25
C GLN A 196 -8.69 -17.97 12.79
N ASP A 197 -8.68 -17.03 13.72
CA ASP A 197 -8.59 -15.59 13.45
C ASP A 197 -7.35 -15.25 12.64
N MET A 198 -6.20 -15.84 12.94
CA MET A 198 -4.97 -15.67 12.13
C MET A 198 -5.15 -16.17 10.70
N GLN A 199 -5.85 -17.28 10.47
CA GLN A 199 -6.14 -17.77 9.12
C GLN A 199 -7.11 -16.85 8.37
N ASP A 200 -8.09 -16.28 9.06
CA ASP A 200 -9.02 -15.32 8.48
C ASP A 200 -8.30 -14.04 8.05
N TRP A 201 -7.40 -13.53 8.89
CA TRP A 201 -6.55 -12.39 8.54
C TRP A 201 -5.57 -12.70 7.40
N ALA A 202 -5.00 -13.90 7.36
CA ALA A 202 -4.13 -14.32 6.26
C ALA A 202 -4.89 -14.31 4.92
N ARG A 203 -6.13 -14.87 4.90
CA ARG A 203 -6.99 -14.82 3.72
C ARG A 203 -7.33 -13.39 3.31
N LEU A 204 -7.69 -12.53 4.26
CA LEU A 204 -7.99 -11.12 4.00
C LEU A 204 -6.79 -10.39 3.40
N ARG A 205 -5.59 -10.66 3.89
CA ARG A 205 -4.32 -10.06 3.40
C ARG A 205 -3.75 -10.78 2.19
N ARG A 206 -4.40 -11.85 1.68
CA ARG A 206 -3.94 -12.70 0.57
C ARG A 206 -2.54 -13.30 0.81
N LEU A 207 -2.29 -13.69 2.06
CA LEU A 207 -1.04 -14.33 2.48
C LEU A 207 -1.28 -15.80 2.79
N SER A 208 -0.29 -16.65 2.48
CA SER A 208 -0.24 -18.02 2.99
C SER A 208 0.32 -17.99 4.41
N LEU A 209 -0.34 -18.67 5.35
CA LEU A 209 0.10 -18.77 6.73
C LEU A 209 0.06 -20.23 7.19
N GLN A 210 1.18 -20.72 7.65
CA GLN A 210 1.30 -22.05 8.23
C GLN A 210 2.32 -22.05 9.37
N TYR A 211 2.13 -22.96 10.35
CA TYR A 211 3.08 -23.15 11.42
C TYR A 211 4.20 -24.09 11.00
N HIS A 212 5.44 -23.70 11.31
CA HIS A 212 6.58 -24.61 11.15
C HIS A 212 6.37 -25.87 12.01
N PRO A 213 6.72 -27.09 11.51
CA PRO A 213 6.57 -28.33 12.28
C PRO A 213 7.26 -28.29 13.66
N ASP A 214 8.44 -27.65 13.72
CA ASP A 214 9.22 -27.49 14.95
C ASP A 214 8.93 -26.15 15.66
N PHE A 215 7.74 -25.58 15.46
CA PHE A 215 7.35 -24.36 16.17
C PHE A 215 7.32 -24.60 17.71
N PRO A 216 7.91 -23.70 18.51
CA PRO A 216 8.51 -22.40 18.17
C PRO A 216 10.02 -22.46 17.85
N LEU A 217 10.42 -21.86 16.73
CA LEU A 217 11.85 -21.69 16.41
C LEU A 217 12.46 -20.52 17.18
N ARG A 218 13.80 -20.53 17.34
CA ARG A 218 14.51 -19.42 18.02
C ARG A 218 14.76 -18.25 17.07
N PRO A 219 14.14 -17.06 17.25
CA PRO A 219 14.24 -15.95 16.31
C PRO A 219 15.53 -15.13 16.48
N SER A 220 16.31 -15.32 17.54
CA SER A 220 17.40 -14.42 17.94
C SER A 220 18.47 -14.20 16.86
N ARG A 221 18.78 -15.23 16.04
CA ARG A 221 19.74 -15.11 14.95
C ARG A 221 19.18 -14.24 13.83
N ALA A 222 17.94 -14.52 13.40
CA ALA A 222 17.24 -13.75 12.38
C ALA A 222 17.04 -12.27 12.80
N LEU A 223 16.69 -12.02 14.06
CA LEU A 223 16.56 -10.66 14.60
C LEU A 223 17.89 -9.88 14.55
N ARG A 224 19.02 -10.53 14.86
CA ARG A 224 20.35 -9.90 14.75
C ARG A 224 20.75 -9.66 13.29
N CYS A 225 20.48 -10.63 12.43
CA CYS A 225 20.72 -10.48 11.00
C CYS A 225 19.88 -9.36 10.40
N SER A 226 18.63 -9.17 10.87
CA SER A 226 17.79 -8.05 10.40
C SER A 226 18.35 -6.67 10.81
N LEU A 227 19.04 -6.56 11.94
CA LEU A 227 19.73 -5.32 12.32
C LEU A 227 20.88 -5.00 11.35
N TYR A 228 21.65 -6.00 10.95
CA TYR A 228 22.65 -5.84 9.91
C TYR A 228 22.01 -5.41 8.58
N ALA A 229 20.94 -6.08 8.15
CA ALA A 229 20.24 -5.74 6.93
C ALA A 229 19.69 -4.30 6.96
N ILE A 230 19.20 -3.82 8.12
CA ILE A 230 18.75 -2.44 8.31
C ILE A 230 19.91 -1.46 8.12
N GLU A 231 21.08 -1.74 8.68
CA GLU A 231 22.28 -0.89 8.50
C GLU A 231 22.75 -0.82 7.04
N GLN A 232 22.55 -1.92 6.29
CA GLN A 232 22.89 -1.98 4.86
C GLN A 232 21.80 -1.40 3.95
N GLY A 233 20.71 -0.82 4.50
CA GLY A 233 19.60 -0.25 3.74
C GLY A 233 18.69 -1.30 3.05
N ARG A 234 18.80 -2.58 3.44
CA ARG A 234 18.01 -3.70 2.93
C ARG A 234 17.08 -4.32 3.98
N GLY A 235 16.84 -3.58 5.06
CA GLY A 235 16.07 -4.10 6.19
C GLY A 235 14.64 -4.51 5.83
N ALA A 236 13.92 -3.68 5.07
CA ALA A 236 12.53 -3.96 4.72
C ALA A 236 12.37 -5.23 3.90
N GLU A 237 13.22 -5.42 2.89
CA GLU A 237 13.22 -6.60 2.01
C GLU A 237 13.60 -7.85 2.78
N PHE A 238 14.69 -7.79 3.53
CA PHE A 238 15.18 -8.93 4.31
C PHE A 238 14.17 -9.40 5.36
N ILE A 239 13.60 -8.46 6.15
CA ILE A 239 12.61 -8.77 7.18
C ILE A 239 11.39 -9.45 6.57
N PHE A 240 10.90 -8.95 5.43
CA PHE A 240 9.77 -9.57 4.74
C PHE A 240 10.10 -10.98 4.23
N GLN A 241 11.27 -11.20 3.64
CA GLN A 241 11.71 -12.51 3.18
C GLN A 241 11.81 -13.51 4.35
N VAL A 242 12.38 -13.13 5.48
CA VAL A 242 12.47 -13.99 6.68
C VAL A 242 11.07 -14.32 7.23
N MET A 243 10.15 -13.33 7.28
CA MET A 243 8.76 -13.58 7.69
C MET A 243 8.07 -14.56 6.76
N GLN A 244 8.23 -14.40 5.45
CA GLN A 244 7.65 -15.27 4.45
C GLN A 244 8.24 -16.69 4.51
N ALA A 245 9.56 -16.81 4.63
CA ALA A 245 10.27 -18.09 4.79
C ALA A 245 9.74 -18.87 5.99
N TYR A 246 9.54 -18.19 7.12
CA TYR A 246 9.07 -18.84 8.35
C TYR A 246 7.57 -19.16 8.31
N TRP A 247 6.72 -18.16 7.99
CA TRP A 247 5.27 -18.27 8.15
C TRP A 247 4.52 -18.78 6.93
N SER A 248 5.18 -18.85 5.78
CA SER A 248 4.55 -19.30 4.53
C SER A 248 5.25 -20.52 3.91
N GLN A 249 6.57 -20.65 4.10
CA GLN A 249 7.39 -21.65 3.38
C GLN A 249 7.96 -22.72 4.31
N ASN A 250 7.64 -22.70 5.60
CA ASN A 250 8.16 -23.64 6.62
C ASN A 250 9.69 -23.75 6.66
N GLN A 251 10.41 -22.65 6.41
CA GLN A 251 11.86 -22.66 6.50
C GLN A 251 12.31 -22.39 7.94
N ASN A 252 13.38 -23.06 8.34
CA ASN A 252 13.97 -22.89 9.68
C ASN A 252 14.83 -21.64 9.74
N ILE A 253 14.26 -20.51 10.18
CA ILE A 253 14.97 -19.24 10.34
C ILE A 253 16.03 -19.22 11.47
N SER A 254 16.20 -20.31 12.21
CA SER A 254 17.32 -20.48 13.15
C SER A 254 18.56 -21.02 12.45
N ASP A 255 18.41 -21.56 11.23
CA ASP A 255 19.48 -22.11 10.41
C ASP A 255 20.26 -20.96 9.75
N LEU A 256 21.59 -21.06 9.80
CA LEU A 256 22.49 -20.05 9.24
C LEU A 256 22.54 -20.09 7.72
N ASP A 257 22.39 -21.27 7.11
CA ASP A 257 22.36 -21.38 5.65
C ASP A 257 21.09 -20.76 5.09
N VAL A 258 19.94 -21.02 5.70
CA VAL A 258 18.67 -20.35 5.34
C VAL A 258 18.78 -18.83 5.45
N LEU A 259 19.34 -18.31 6.56
CA LEU A 259 19.52 -16.86 6.72
C LEU A 259 20.50 -16.29 5.70
N GLY A 260 21.54 -17.02 5.36
CA GLY A 260 22.50 -16.65 4.32
C GLY A 260 21.85 -16.55 2.94
N ASP A 261 21.05 -17.55 2.56
CA ASP A 261 20.33 -17.59 1.28
C ASP A 261 19.33 -16.44 1.17
N LEU A 262 18.56 -16.17 2.24
CA LEU A 262 17.62 -15.06 2.30
C LEU A 262 18.31 -13.69 2.23
N ALA A 263 19.50 -13.55 2.81
CA ALA A 263 20.29 -12.33 2.72
C ALA A 263 20.81 -12.09 1.29
N GLU A 264 21.35 -13.13 0.66
CA GLU A 264 21.85 -13.08 -0.71
C GLU A 264 20.73 -12.73 -1.70
N ALA A 265 19.53 -13.30 -1.50
CA ALA A 265 18.34 -13.00 -2.32
C ALA A 265 17.93 -11.52 -2.32
N VAL A 266 18.29 -10.75 -1.29
CA VAL A 266 18.04 -9.30 -1.21
C VAL A 266 19.28 -8.46 -1.49
N GLY A 267 20.37 -9.08 -2.00
CA GLY A 267 21.59 -8.39 -2.40
C GLY A 267 22.54 -8.05 -1.25
N LEU A 268 22.43 -8.74 -0.11
CA LEU A 268 23.38 -8.65 1.00
C LEU A 268 24.51 -9.67 0.85
N ASP A 269 25.67 -9.35 1.40
CA ASP A 269 26.76 -10.33 1.52
C ASP A 269 26.36 -11.45 2.47
N ARG A 270 26.38 -12.70 1.96
CA ARG A 270 26.00 -13.90 2.70
C ARG A 270 26.85 -14.10 3.96
N GLN A 271 28.17 -14.00 3.81
CA GLN A 271 29.09 -14.28 4.90
C GLN A 271 28.98 -13.24 6.02
N ALA A 272 28.94 -11.96 5.69
CA ALA A 272 28.73 -10.87 6.64
C ALA A 272 27.38 -10.99 7.36
N SER A 273 26.32 -11.37 6.63
CA SER A 273 24.99 -11.60 7.19
C SER A 273 24.97 -12.74 8.22
N VAL A 274 25.58 -13.86 7.90
CA VAL A 274 25.72 -14.99 8.84
C VAL A 274 26.59 -14.60 10.04
N GLN A 275 27.68 -13.87 9.81
CA GLN A 275 28.57 -13.43 10.90
C GLN A 275 27.86 -12.45 11.84
N SER A 276 26.98 -11.57 11.32
CA SER A 276 26.20 -10.64 12.13
C SER A 276 25.35 -11.34 13.20
N THR A 277 24.92 -12.57 12.95
CA THR A 277 24.13 -13.37 13.90
C THR A 277 24.89 -13.69 15.20
N ARG A 278 26.21 -13.60 15.20
CA ARG A 278 27.10 -13.88 16.34
C ARG A 278 27.78 -12.62 16.88
N ASP A 279 27.65 -11.49 16.20
CA ASP A 279 28.27 -10.22 16.58
C ASP A 279 27.62 -9.64 17.87
N GLU A 280 28.45 -9.38 18.88
CA GLU A 280 28.02 -8.81 20.15
C GLU A 280 27.44 -7.40 20.01
N ARG A 281 27.78 -6.67 18.95
CA ARG A 281 27.18 -5.35 18.64
C ARG A 281 25.69 -5.51 18.36
N PHE A 282 25.29 -6.45 17.49
CA PHE A 282 23.89 -6.69 17.16
C PHE A 282 23.12 -7.36 18.30
N LYS A 283 23.80 -8.15 19.13
CA LYS A 283 23.19 -8.69 20.34
C LYS A 283 22.85 -7.58 21.34
N ARG A 284 23.75 -6.63 21.54
CA ARG A 284 23.49 -5.43 22.39
C ARG A 284 22.40 -4.55 21.78
N ALA A 285 22.45 -4.29 20.47
CA ALA A 285 21.44 -3.48 19.80
C ALA A 285 20.03 -4.09 19.91
N LEU A 286 19.88 -5.41 19.77
CA LEU A 286 18.61 -6.09 19.99
C LEU A 286 18.12 -5.97 21.44
N ALA A 287 19.02 -6.09 22.42
CA ALA A 287 18.70 -5.91 23.83
C ALA A 287 18.27 -4.46 24.11
N THR A 288 18.98 -3.47 23.57
CA THR A 288 18.61 -2.04 23.67
C THR A 288 17.25 -1.76 23.05
N ASN A 289 16.97 -2.26 21.84
CA ASN A 289 15.65 -2.11 21.22
C ASN A 289 14.53 -2.70 22.09
N THR A 290 14.78 -3.85 22.71
CA THR A 290 13.78 -4.50 23.59
C THR A 290 13.57 -3.67 24.87
N GLU A 291 14.64 -3.12 25.46
CA GLU A 291 14.57 -2.24 26.62
C GLU A 291 13.80 -0.95 26.31
N GLU A 292 14.15 -0.27 25.23
CA GLU A 292 13.45 0.94 24.78
C GLU A 292 11.97 0.66 24.50
N ALA A 293 11.63 -0.49 23.92
CA ALA A 293 10.26 -0.89 23.69
C ALA A 293 9.47 -0.96 25.02
N ILE A 294 10.04 -1.61 26.04
CA ILE A 294 9.45 -1.70 27.38
C ILE A 294 9.24 -0.31 27.99
N GLN A 295 10.28 0.53 27.97
CA GLN A 295 10.24 1.89 28.54
C GLN A 295 9.19 2.77 27.85
N ARG A 296 8.90 2.51 26.59
CA ARG A 296 7.88 3.22 25.79
C ARG A 296 6.49 2.58 25.85
N GLY A 297 6.29 1.61 26.74
CA GLY A 297 5.00 0.96 26.95
C GLY A 297 4.60 -0.06 25.90
N VAL A 298 5.53 -0.57 25.09
CA VAL A 298 5.28 -1.68 24.17
C VAL A 298 5.14 -2.96 25.00
N PHE A 299 4.02 -3.65 24.83
CA PHE A 299 3.68 -4.87 25.58
C PHE A 299 3.44 -6.10 24.70
N GLY A 300 3.61 -5.95 23.40
CA GLY A 300 3.41 -7.02 22.42
C GLY A 300 3.87 -6.61 21.03
N ALA A 301 3.81 -7.55 20.08
CA ALA A 301 4.16 -7.33 18.68
C ALA A 301 3.11 -7.96 17.74
N PRO A 302 2.73 -7.28 16.63
CA PRO A 302 3.28 -6.02 16.14
C PRO A 302 2.84 -4.81 16.97
N THR A 303 3.72 -3.83 17.12
CA THR A 303 3.37 -2.51 17.62
C THR A 303 3.93 -1.43 16.70
N VAL A 304 3.10 -0.46 16.31
CA VAL A 304 3.54 0.75 15.62
C VAL A 304 3.47 1.92 16.59
N ILE A 305 4.53 2.71 16.67
CA ILE A 305 4.49 4.02 17.33
C ILE A 305 4.58 5.11 16.26
N ALA A 306 3.56 5.97 16.23
CA ALA A 306 3.48 7.13 15.35
C ALA A 306 3.30 8.38 16.21
N GLN A 307 4.25 9.31 16.14
CA GLN A 307 4.23 10.56 16.92
C GLN A 307 3.92 10.36 18.42
N GLY A 308 4.53 9.33 19.01
CA GLY A 308 4.34 9.00 20.44
C GLY A 308 3.09 8.17 20.76
N LYS A 309 2.14 8.02 19.83
CA LYS A 309 0.94 7.19 20.01
C LYS A 309 1.22 5.75 19.60
N LEU A 310 0.78 4.81 20.44
CA LEU A 310 0.98 3.38 20.27
C LEU A 310 -0.25 2.73 19.62
N PHE A 311 -0.01 1.89 18.60
CA PHE A 311 -0.99 1.05 17.94
C PHE A 311 -0.51 -0.40 17.99
N TRP A 312 -1.15 -1.22 18.81
CA TRP A 312 -0.79 -2.62 18.99
C TRP A 312 -1.76 -3.54 18.28
N GLY A 313 -1.23 -4.43 17.44
CA GLY A 313 -1.98 -5.45 16.72
C GLY A 313 -2.14 -5.14 15.24
N ASN A 314 -2.35 -6.19 14.45
CA ASN A 314 -2.63 -6.09 13.02
C ASN A 314 -3.97 -5.36 12.74
N ASP A 315 -4.94 -5.52 13.63
CA ASP A 315 -6.28 -4.94 13.56
C ASP A 315 -6.34 -3.44 13.89
N ARG A 316 -5.23 -2.83 14.35
CA ARG A 316 -5.15 -1.41 14.64
C ARG A 316 -4.52 -0.58 13.52
N LEU A 317 -4.19 -1.21 12.40
CA LEU A 317 -3.58 -0.51 11.26
C LEU A 317 -4.56 0.48 10.60
N GLU A 318 -5.85 0.16 10.54
CA GLU A 318 -6.88 1.07 10.04
C GLU A 318 -7.06 2.30 10.96
N MET A 319 -6.87 2.11 12.28
CA MET A 319 -6.86 3.23 13.25
C MET A 319 -5.59 4.07 13.10
N LEU A 320 -4.44 3.45 12.82
CA LEU A 320 -3.20 4.16 12.50
C LEU A 320 -3.39 5.03 11.25
N GLU A 321 -3.97 4.47 10.18
CA GLU A 321 -4.23 5.20 8.94
C GLU A 321 -5.17 6.39 9.18
N SER A 322 -6.28 6.18 9.89
CA SER A 322 -7.20 7.26 10.28
C SER A 322 -6.48 8.34 11.11
N PHE A 323 -5.61 7.95 12.04
CA PHE A 323 -4.82 8.89 12.83
C PHE A 323 -3.87 9.71 11.96
N LEU A 324 -3.17 9.08 11.01
CA LEU A 324 -2.27 9.77 10.07
C LEU A 324 -3.02 10.73 9.14
N ALA A 325 -4.25 10.39 8.74
CA ALA A 325 -5.09 11.22 7.90
C ALA A 325 -5.58 12.51 8.60
N THR A 326 -5.71 12.49 9.94
CA THR A 326 -6.11 13.67 10.73
C THR A 326 -4.96 14.60 11.06
N MET A 327 -3.73 14.21 10.71
CA MET A 327 -2.55 15.02 10.99
C MET A 327 -2.34 16.09 9.92
N PRO A 328 -2.04 17.32 10.32
CA PRO A 328 -1.76 18.42 9.39
C PRO A 328 -0.51 18.16 8.54
#